data_6e81dcba6c51ba095698089e0196024c
#
_entry.id   6e81dcba6c51ba095698089e0196024c
#
_cell.length_a   1.000
_cell.length_b   1.000
_cell.length_c   1.000
_cell.angle_alpha   90.00
_cell.angle_beta   90.00
_cell.angle_gamma   90.00
#
_symmetry.space_group_name_H-M   'P 1'
#
loop_
_entity.id
_entity.type
_entity.pdbx_description
1 polymer ?
#
loop_
_entity_poly.entity_id
_entity_poly.type
_entity_poly.pdbx_seq_one_letter_code
_entity_poly.pdbx_strand_id
1 'polypeptide(L)'
;MLNSWVVMPACLPLVRRRCTTCTSERFRASGRFRVNAHHKLLDVWLLVLCTSCGQTAKLTVLERRNVRSLRPELLDRLHANDPALTAELLRDPVMLRRNRAALDWDGAWRLDTGGSDHLDREVIDIAVRFAAPIPLRPVRLIAEGCGLSRAEVERLLAEGKLVSAVRLSGKLSGDFTFTLKR
;
A
#
# COMPACT_ATOMS: atom_id res chain seq x y z
N MET A 1 29.03 2.16 7.80
CA MET A 1 27.94 1.73 8.71
C MET A 1 26.66 1.76 7.89
N LEU A 2 25.95 0.66 7.81
CA LEU A 2 24.71 0.55 7.02
C LEU A 2 23.55 1.19 7.79
N ASN A 3 22.96 2.23 7.22
CA ASN A 3 21.77 2.87 7.80
C ASN A 3 20.51 2.12 7.33
N SER A 4 19.52 1.98 8.19
CA SER A 4 18.29 1.28 7.87
C SER A 4 17.14 2.26 7.81
N TRP A 5 16.45 2.29 6.66
CA TRP A 5 15.21 3.00 6.45
C TRP A 5 14.06 2.01 6.41
N VAL A 6 12.92 2.38 6.97
CA VAL A 6 11.74 1.51 6.98
C VAL A 6 10.56 2.23 6.34
N VAL A 7 10.05 1.64 5.28
CA VAL A 7 8.79 2.06 4.63
C VAL A 7 7.64 1.32 5.29
N MET A 8 6.70 2.06 5.86
CA MET A 8 5.55 1.46 6.55
C MET A 8 4.23 2.13 6.15
N PRO A 9 3.11 1.40 6.22
CA PRO A 9 1.79 2.00 6.03
C PRO A 9 1.54 3.07 7.09
N ALA A 10 1.05 4.25 6.67
CA ALA A 10 0.57 5.30 7.56
C ALA A 10 -0.95 5.19 7.78
N CYS A 11 -1.66 4.74 6.73
CA CYS A 11 -3.10 4.48 6.76
C CYS A 11 -3.46 3.45 5.67
N LEU A 12 -4.74 3.13 5.53
CA LEU A 12 -5.21 2.30 4.43
C LEU A 12 -5.09 3.06 3.09
N PRO A 13 -4.62 2.38 2.02
CA PRO A 13 -4.56 2.98 0.70
C PRO A 13 -5.97 3.23 0.14
N LEU A 14 -6.06 4.18 -0.78
CA LEU A 14 -7.29 4.35 -1.54
C LEU A 14 -7.45 3.22 -2.56
N VAL A 15 -8.69 2.83 -2.79
CA VAL A 15 -9.07 1.86 -3.83
C VAL A 15 -9.34 2.64 -5.12
N ARG A 16 -8.59 2.32 -6.17
CA ARG A 16 -8.82 2.86 -7.51
C ARG A 16 -9.87 2.02 -8.24
N ARG A 17 -11.02 2.64 -8.47
CA ARG A 17 -12.16 2.09 -9.21
C ARG A 17 -13.02 3.24 -9.69
N ARG A 18 -13.58 3.14 -10.89
CA ARG A 18 -14.48 4.17 -11.42
C ARG A 18 -15.79 4.22 -10.61
N CYS A 19 -16.16 5.42 -10.17
CA CYS A 19 -17.45 5.68 -9.55
C CYS A 19 -18.55 5.64 -10.62
N THR A 20 -19.70 5.04 -10.27
CA THR A 20 -20.86 4.96 -11.17
C THR A 20 -21.72 6.23 -11.11
N THR A 21 -21.51 7.08 -10.10
CA THR A 21 -22.31 8.29 -9.85
C THR A 21 -21.60 9.57 -10.25
N CYS A 22 -20.27 9.58 -10.13
CA CYS A 22 -19.44 10.74 -10.51
C CYS A 22 -18.18 10.29 -11.26
N THR A 23 -17.35 11.24 -11.69
CA THR A 23 -16.14 10.95 -12.48
C THR A 23 -14.94 10.49 -11.64
N SER A 24 -15.05 10.46 -10.31
CA SER A 24 -13.95 10.05 -9.42
C SER A 24 -13.59 8.58 -9.62
N GLU A 25 -12.29 8.30 -9.48
CA GLU A 25 -11.78 6.93 -9.49
C GLU A 25 -11.21 6.51 -8.12
N ARG A 26 -11.48 7.27 -7.05
CA ARG A 26 -10.89 7.04 -5.73
C ARG A 26 -11.97 6.73 -4.70
N PHE A 27 -11.77 5.61 -4.00
CA PHE A 27 -12.64 5.18 -2.91
C PHE A 27 -11.79 4.92 -1.66
N ARG A 28 -12.33 5.27 -0.51
CA ARG A 28 -11.78 4.88 0.80
C ARG A 28 -12.52 3.67 1.34
N ALA A 29 -11.81 2.73 1.95
CA ALA A 29 -12.44 1.65 2.67
C ALA A 29 -13.17 2.22 3.89
N SER A 30 -14.42 1.77 4.11
CA SER A 30 -15.21 2.19 5.27
C SER A 30 -14.85 1.40 6.54
N GLY A 31 -14.11 0.30 6.39
CA GLY A 31 -13.85 -0.67 7.45
C GLY A 31 -15.09 -1.53 7.80
N ARG A 32 -16.18 -1.41 7.05
CA ARG A 32 -17.40 -2.16 7.31
C ARG A 32 -17.62 -3.26 6.29
N PHE A 33 -18.04 -4.41 6.79
CA PHE A 33 -18.46 -5.55 5.97
C PHE A 33 -19.99 -5.64 5.91
N ARG A 34 -20.49 -5.98 4.73
CA ARG A 34 -21.88 -6.40 4.56
C ARG A 34 -21.89 -7.91 4.36
N VAL A 35 -22.50 -8.63 5.28
CA VAL A 35 -22.69 -10.07 5.22
C VAL A 35 -24.13 -10.36 4.88
N ASN A 36 -24.36 -11.18 3.86
CA ASN A 36 -25.70 -11.63 3.45
C ASN A 36 -25.71 -13.15 3.44
N ALA A 37 -26.64 -13.72 4.21
CA ALA A 37 -26.83 -15.16 4.30
C ALA A 37 -28.08 -15.56 3.50
N HIS A 38 -27.92 -16.54 2.61
CA HIS A 38 -29.03 -17.19 1.95
C HIS A 38 -28.90 -18.71 2.16
N HIS A 39 -29.73 -19.26 3.05
CA HIS A 39 -29.63 -20.64 3.55
C HIS A 39 -28.22 -20.92 4.13
N LYS A 40 -27.48 -21.82 3.47
CA LYS A 40 -26.12 -22.22 3.88
C LYS A 40 -25.02 -21.45 3.14
N LEU A 41 -25.39 -20.48 2.30
CA LEU A 41 -24.45 -19.70 1.48
C LEU A 41 -24.29 -18.28 2.01
N LEU A 42 -23.08 -17.80 2.02
CA LEU A 42 -22.71 -16.45 2.43
C LEU A 42 -22.13 -15.68 1.26
N ASP A 43 -22.63 -14.44 1.11
CA ASP A 43 -22.00 -13.39 0.33
C ASP A 43 -21.47 -12.31 1.27
N VAL A 44 -20.25 -11.88 1.06
CA VAL A 44 -19.59 -10.86 1.88
C VAL A 44 -18.97 -9.81 1.01
N TRP A 45 -19.22 -8.56 1.34
CA TRP A 45 -18.64 -7.39 0.67
C TRP A 45 -17.95 -6.47 1.67
N LEU A 46 -16.76 -6.00 1.34
CA LEU A 46 -16.16 -4.83 1.97
C LEU A 46 -16.79 -3.58 1.34
N LEU A 47 -17.31 -2.69 2.17
CA LEU A 47 -17.89 -1.43 1.71
C LEU A 47 -16.81 -0.38 1.53
N VAL A 48 -16.84 0.31 0.39
CA VAL A 48 -15.96 1.43 0.06
C VAL A 48 -16.78 2.65 -0.33
N LEU A 49 -16.31 3.83 0.03
CA LEU A 49 -16.99 5.10 -0.19
C LEU A 49 -16.21 5.94 -1.19
N CYS A 50 -16.90 6.44 -2.21
CA CYS A 50 -16.31 7.39 -3.14
C CYS A 50 -15.82 8.64 -2.39
N THR A 51 -14.58 9.05 -2.63
CA THR A 51 -13.98 10.20 -1.94
C THR A 51 -14.60 11.54 -2.34
N SER A 52 -15.27 11.60 -3.50
CA SER A 52 -15.86 12.82 -4.02
C SER A 52 -17.36 12.95 -3.71
N CYS A 53 -18.16 11.92 -3.98
CA CYS A 53 -19.64 12.00 -3.81
C CYS A 53 -20.18 11.17 -2.65
N GLY A 54 -19.32 10.41 -1.94
CA GLY A 54 -19.75 9.55 -0.82
C GLY A 54 -20.51 8.29 -1.24
N GLN A 55 -20.74 8.06 -2.55
CA GLN A 55 -21.41 6.85 -3.04
C GLN A 55 -20.75 5.59 -2.51
N THR A 56 -21.56 4.68 -1.97
CA THR A 56 -21.07 3.39 -1.49
C THR A 56 -20.94 2.40 -2.65
N ALA A 57 -19.78 1.77 -2.75
CA ALA A 57 -19.56 0.62 -3.64
C ALA A 57 -19.17 -0.60 -2.80
N LYS A 58 -19.29 -1.78 -3.41
CA LYS A 58 -19.03 -3.07 -2.78
C LYS A 58 -17.82 -3.72 -3.45
N LEU A 59 -16.89 -4.20 -2.63
CA LEU A 59 -15.83 -5.11 -3.08
C LEU A 59 -16.19 -6.52 -2.60
N THR A 60 -16.35 -7.45 -3.52
CA THR A 60 -16.70 -8.84 -3.22
C THR A 60 -15.53 -9.52 -2.52
N VAL A 61 -15.76 -9.95 -1.28
CA VAL A 61 -14.82 -10.71 -0.45
C VAL A 61 -15.13 -12.21 -0.58
N LEU A 62 -16.35 -12.59 -0.31
CA LEU A 62 -16.85 -13.96 -0.49
C LEU A 62 -18.09 -13.94 -1.38
N GLU A 63 -18.21 -14.95 -2.25
CA GLU A 63 -19.35 -15.11 -3.12
C GLU A 63 -19.87 -16.55 -3.03
N ARG A 64 -21.14 -16.70 -2.63
CA ARG A 64 -21.85 -17.98 -2.49
C ARG A 64 -21.04 -19.06 -1.77
N ARG A 65 -20.34 -18.72 -0.71
CA ARG A 65 -19.52 -19.67 0.07
C ARG A 65 -20.37 -20.37 1.10
N ASN A 66 -20.25 -21.70 1.19
CA ASN A 66 -20.93 -22.46 2.22
C ASN A 66 -20.37 -22.06 3.59
N VAL A 67 -21.25 -21.68 4.51
CA VAL A 67 -20.89 -21.24 5.87
C VAL A 67 -20.06 -22.29 6.61
N ARG A 68 -20.34 -23.57 6.40
CA ARG A 68 -19.60 -24.68 7.03
C ARG A 68 -18.17 -24.84 6.52
N SER A 69 -17.85 -24.25 5.37
CA SER A 69 -16.49 -24.26 4.80
C SER A 69 -15.64 -23.08 5.28
N LEU A 70 -16.21 -22.16 6.04
CA LEU A 70 -15.52 -21.00 6.58
C LEU A 70 -15.05 -21.27 7.99
N ARG A 71 -13.88 -20.74 8.34
CA ARG A 71 -13.37 -20.78 9.71
C ARG A 71 -14.22 -19.86 10.59
N PRO A 72 -14.65 -20.28 11.78
CA PRO A 72 -15.43 -19.44 12.69
C PRO A 72 -14.78 -18.08 12.96
N GLU A 73 -13.44 -18.06 13.15
CA GLU A 73 -12.67 -16.85 13.43
C GLU A 73 -12.79 -15.79 12.31
N LEU A 74 -12.92 -16.25 11.06
CA LEU A 74 -13.14 -15.33 9.94
C LEU A 74 -14.54 -14.69 10.02
N LEU A 75 -15.55 -15.46 10.40
CA LEU A 75 -16.92 -14.95 10.57
C LEU A 75 -16.97 -13.93 11.71
N ASP A 76 -16.32 -14.20 12.82
CA ASP A 76 -16.24 -13.28 13.95
C ASP A 76 -15.54 -11.96 13.55
N ARG A 77 -14.44 -12.04 12.84
CA ARG A 77 -13.72 -10.86 12.31
C ARG A 77 -14.58 -10.03 11.35
N LEU A 78 -15.35 -10.70 10.48
CA LEU A 78 -16.27 -10.03 9.57
C LEU A 78 -17.39 -9.31 10.31
N HIS A 79 -18.00 -9.95 11.30
CA HIS A 79 -19.06 -9.37 12.14
C HIS A 79 -18.54 -8.22 13.01
N ALA A 80 -17.34 -8.35 13.54
CA ALA A 80 -16.67 -7.31 14.32
C ALA A 80 -16.19 -6.11 13.47
N ASN A 81 -16.25 -6.20 12.14
CA ASN A 81 -15.65 -5.24 11.23
C ASN A 81 -14.16 -5.01 11.54
N ASP A 82 -13.41 -6.09 11.72
CA ASP A 82 -12.00 -6.07 12.13
C ASP A 82 -11.15 -5.22 11.17
N PRO A 83 -10.51 -4.14 11.67
CA PRO A 83 -9.66 -3.28 10.83
C PRO A 83 -8.45 -4.01 10.23
N ALA A 84 -7.89 -4.99 10.95
CA ALA A 84 -6.78 -5.78 10.46
C ALA A 84 -7.21 -6.65 9.27
N LEU A 85 -8.41 -7.25 9.33
CA LEU A 85 -8.99 -8.00 8.21
C LEU A 85 -9.20 -7.08 6.99
N THR A 86 -9.67 -5.85 7.19
CA THR A 86 -9.81 -4.88 6.10
C THR A 86 -8.46 -4.62 5.41
N ALA A 87 -7.39 -4.42 6.20
CA ALA A 87 -6.06 -4.19 5.69
C ALA A 87 -5.46 -5.41 4.97
N GLU A 88 -5.73 -6.61 5.46
CA GLU A 88 -5.34 -7.88 4.84
C GLU A 88 -6.02 -8.05 3.47
N LEU A 89 -7.33 -7.90 3.43
CA LEU A 89 -8.13 -8.06 2.22
C LEU A 89 -7.78 -7.05 1.13
N LEU A 90 -7.53 -5.79 1.50
CA LEU A 90 -7.09 -4.79 0.52
C LEU A 90 -5.72 -5.14 -0.10
N ARG A 91 -4.87 -5.89 0.60
CA ARG A 91 -3.57 -6.36 0.09
C ARG A 91 -3.66 -7.69 -0.67
N ASP A 92 -4.81 -8.37 -0.63
CA ASP A 92 -5.00 -9.62 -1.37
C ASP A 92 -5.16 -9.36 -2.88
N PRO A 93 -4.18 -9.79 -3.71
CA PRO A 93 -4.24 -9.57 -5.15
C PRO A 93 -5.39 -10.32 -5.83
N VAL A 94 -5.88 -11.42 -5.24
CA VAL A 94 -7.02 -12.18 -5.78
C VAL A 94 -8.29 -11.37 -5.61
N MET A 95 -8.49 -10.81 -4.41
CA MET A 95 -9.63 -9.94 -4.11
C MET A 95 -9.63 -8.69 -5.01
N LEU A 96 -8.48 -8.04 -5.16
CA LEU A 96 -8.36 -6.85 -6.02
C LEU A 96 -8.67 -7.17 -7.49
N ARG A 97 -8.10 -8.25 -8.05
CA ARG A 97 -8.37 -8.67 -9.43
C ARG A 97 -9.85 -9.00 -9.66
N ARG A 98 -10.47 -9.77 -8.74
CA ARG A 98 -11.90 -10.10 -8.81
C ARG A 98 -12.76 -8.84 -8.91
N ASN A 99 -12.41 -7.81 -8.17
CA ASN A 99 -13.16 -6.56 -8.11
C ASN A 99 -12.72 -5.53 -9.17
N ARG A 100 -11.77 -5.86 -10.06
CA ARG A 100 -11.16 -4.92 -11.02
C ARG A 100 -10.71 -3.63 -10.36
N ALA A 101 -10.11 -3.76 -9.18
CA ALA A 101 -9.64 -2.68 -8.33
C ALA A 101 -8.12 -2.69 -8.25
N ALA A 102 -7.53 -1.51 -8.07
CA ALA A 102 -6.12 -1.32 -7.77
C ALA A 102 -5.98 -0.45 -6.52
N LEU A 103 -4.80 -0.45 -5.91
CA LEU A 103 -4.53 0.40 -4.75
C LEU A 103 -3.74 1.64 -5.15
N ASP A 104 -4.13 2.76 -4.57
CA ASP A 104 -3.39 4.01 -4.60
C ASP A 104 -2.78 4.25 -3.22
N TRP A 105 -1.46 4.11 -3.14
CA TRP A 105 -0.68 4.30 -1.93
C TRP A 105 -0.16 5.73 -1.76
N ASP A 106 -0.57 6.64 -2.63
CA ASP A 106 -0.13 8.03 -2.53
C ASP A 106 -0.69 8.67 -1.25
N GLY A 107 0.23 9.14 -0.38
CA GLY A 107 -0.12 9.65 0.95
C GLY A 107 -0.52 8.60 2.00
N ALA A 108 -0.45 7.29 1.68
CA ALA A 108 -0.82 6.22 2.60
C ALA A 108 0.39 5.48 3.21
N TRP A 109 1.58 5.99 3.06
CA TRP A 109 2.82 5.44 3.62
C TRP A 109 3.66 6.54 4.26
N ARG A 110 4.58 6.13 5.09
CA ARG A 110 5.61 7.00 5.69
C ARG A 110 6.97 6.30 5.66
N LEU A 111 8.02 7.10 5.67
CA LEU A 111 9.40 6.65 5.75
C LEU A 111 9.93 6.95 7.15
N ASP A 112 10.48 5.94 7.79
CA ASP A 112 11.26 6.08 9.02
C ASP A 112 12.74 5.93 8.64
N THR A 113 13.53 6.99 8.82
CA THR A 113 14.95 7.03 8.50
C THR A 113 15.85 6.72 9.70
N GLY A 114 15.26 6.55 10.89
CA GLY A 114 16.03 6.31 12.14
C GLY A 114 16.82 7.52 12.63
N GLY A 115 16.59 8.70 12.05
CA GLY A 115 17.28 9.96 12.35
C GLY A 115 18.13 10.47 11.17
N SER A 116 18.41 11.78 11.15
CA SER A 116 19.13 12.46 10.06
C SER A 116 20.65 12.55 10.26
N ASP A 117 21.17 12.20 11.44
CA ASP A 117 22.56 12.41 11.83
C ASP A 117 23.62 11.68 10.98
N HIS A 118 23.15 10.83 10.06
CA HIS A 118 24.02 10.01 9.21
C HIS A 118 24.18 10.57 7.80
N LEU A 119 23.41 11.58 7.45
CA LEU A 119 23.35 12.13 6.08
C LEU A 119 24.55 13.06 5.77
N ASP A 120 25.36 13.45 6.75
CA ASP A 120 26.49 14.39 6.57
C ASP A 120 27.81 13.72 6.15
N ARG A 121 27.80 12.41 5.90
CA ARG A 121 29.01 11.67 5.49
C ARG A 121 29.22 11.75 3.98
N GLU A 122 30.50 11.64 3.56
CA GLU A 122 30.86 11.60 2.13
C GLU A 122 30.29 10.39 1.38
N VAL A 123 30.18 9.25 2.07
CA VAL A 123 29.60 8.01 1.51
C VAL A 123 28.63 7.40 2.53
N ILE A 124 27.42 7.15 2.08
CA ILE A 124 26.34 6.64 2.91
C ILE A 124 25.74 5.40 2.25
N ASP A 125 25.78 4.28 2.98
CA ASP A 125 25.09 3.04 2.58
C ASP A 125 23.76 2.95 3.32
N ILE A 126 22.67 2.75 2.57
CA ILE A 126 21.31 2.72 3.09
C ILE A 126 20.63 1.42 2.66
N ALA A 127 20.10 0.70 3.64
CA ALA A 127 19.19 -0.42 3.43
C ALA A 127 17.75 0.04 3.62
N VAL A 128 16.95 -0.08 2.57
CA VAL A 128 15.51 0.21 2.61
C VAL A 128 14.75 -1.09 2.83
N ARG A 129 13.94 -1.14 3.88
CA ARG A 129 13.07 -2.27 4.23
C ARG A 129 11.62 -1.86 4.10
N PHE A 130 10.79 -2.80 3.67
CA PHE A 130 9.35 -2.59 3.52
C PHE A 130 8.60 -3.42 4.57
N ALA A 131 7.94 -2.76 5.52
CA ALA A 131 7.07 -3.44 6.50
C ALA A 131 5.82 -4.07 5.86
N ALA A 132 5.48 -3.67 4.64
CA ALA A 132 4.43 -4.23 3.82
C ALA A 132 4.76 -3.99 2.33
N PRO A 133 4.22 -4.80 1.38
CA PRO A 133 4.49 -4.64 -0.05
C PRO A 133 3.77 -3.38 -0.60
N ILE A 134 4.39 -2.22 -0.41
CA ILE A 134 3.89 -0.91 -0.86
C ILE A 134 4.60 -0.53 -2.16
N PRO A 135 3.94 -0.50 -3.32
CA PRO A 135 4.59 -0.18 -4.59
C PRO A 135 4.91 1.31 -4.69
N LEU A 136 6.16 1.67 -4.43
CA LEU A 136 6.68 3.04 -4.45
C LEU A 136 7.70 3.25 -5.57
N ARG A 137 7.84 4.48 -6.01
CA ARG A 137 8.95 4.90 -6.88
C ARG A 137 10.19 5.15 -6.02
N PRO A 138 11.30 4.39 -6.17
CA PRO A 138 12.50 4.54 -5.35
C PRO A 138 13.08 5.95 -5.38
N VAL A 139 13.08 6.61 -6.54
CA VAL A 139 13.54 8.00 -6.66
C VAL A 139 12.77 8.95 -5.74
N ARG A 140 11.44 8.77 -5.60
CA ARG A 140 10.63 9.58 -4.67
C ARG A 140 10.99 9.28 -3.21
N LEU A 141 11.17 8.00 -2.87
CA LEU A 141 11.52 7.58 -1.53
C LEU A 141 12.91 8.11 -1.12
N ILE A 142 13.89 8.00 -2.01
CA ILE A 142 15.25 8.51 -1.78
C ILE A 142 15.23 10.04 -1.63
N ALA A 143 14.48 10.75 -2.49
CA ALA A 143 14.32 12.19 -2.42
C ALA A 143 13.75 12.61 -1.04
N GLU A 144 12.69 11.94 -0.58
CA GLU A 144 12.06 12.20 0.72
C GLU A 144 13.02 11.93 1.89
N GLY A 145 13.70 10.77 1.89
CA GLY A 145 14.60 10.38 2.97
C GLY A 145 15.90 11.19 3.04
N CYS A 146 16.39 11.69 1.91
CA CYS A 146 17.60 12.52 1.85
C CYS A 146 17.31 14.04 1.92
N GLY A 147 16.04 14.47 1.92
CA GLY A 147 15.68 15.87 1.81
C GLY A 147 16.05 16.53 0.47
N LEU A 148 16.09 15.73 -0.60
CA LEU A 148 16.47 16.16 -1.94
C LEU A 148 15.24 16.30 -2.85
N SER A 149 15.37 17.07 -3.93
CA SER A 149 14.40 17.03 -5.02
C SER A 149 14.55 15.76 -5.87
N ARG A 150 13.49 15.35 -6.57
CA ARG A 150 13.56 14.22 -7.51
C ARG A 150 14.59 14.44 -8.62
N ALA A 151 14.67 15.67 -9.13
CA ALA A 151 15.65 16.03 -10.16
C ALA A 151 17.09 15.88 -9.66
N GLU A 152 17.37 16.20 -8.41
CA GLU A 152 18.68 15.98 -7.80
C GLU A 152 19.02 14.50 -7.66
N VAL A 153 18.06 13.67 -7.24
CA VAL A 153 18.26 12.22 -7.17
C VAL A 153 18.54 11.64 -8.55
N GLU A 154 17.79 12.08 -9.59
CA GLU A 154 18.00 11.64 -10.98
C GLU A 154 19.36 12.10 -11.52
N ARG A 155 19.81 13.30 -11.18
CA ARG A 155 21.16 13.78 -11.49
C ARG A 155 22.24 12.94 -10.83
N LEU A 156 22.12 12.66 -9.53
CA LEU A 156 23.07 11.82 -8.79
C LEU A 156 23.15 10.40 -9.36
N LEU A 157 22.04 9.85 -9.84
CA LEU A 157 22.00 8.57 -10.56
C LEU A 157 22.79 8.67 -11.88
N ALA A 158 22.57 9.73 -12.66
CA ALA A 158 23.27 9.93 -13.94
C ALA A 158 24.77 10.14 -13.74
N GLU A 159 25.19 10.84 -12.68
CA GLU A 159 26.58 11.08 -12.32
C GLU A 159 27.28 9.84 -11.66
N GLY A 160 26.54 8.76 -11.43
CA GLY A 160 27.08 7.57 -10.72
C GLY A 160 27.41 7.81 -9.24
N LYS A 161 26.93 8.91 -8.67
CA LYS A 161 27.05 9.23 -7.25
C LYS A 161 26.00 8.51 -6.40
N LEU A 162 24.87 8.11 -6.99
CA LEU A 162 23.89 7.24 -6.39
C LEU A 162 23.87 5.91 -7.13
N VAL A 163 24.18 4.81 -6.42
CA VAL A 163 24.32 3.48 -6.98
C VAL A 163 23.42 2.52 -6.21
N SER A 164 22.74 1.62 -6.90
CA SER A 164 21.94 0.55 -6.31
C SER A 164 22.10 -0.75 -7.08
N ALA A 165 22.00 -1.88 -6.36
CA ALA A 165 21.98 -3.21 -6.98
C ALA A 165 20.68 -3.48 -7.76
N VAL A 166 19.62 -2.75 -7.45
CA VAL A 166 18.34 -2.86 -8.15
C VAL A 166 18.08 -1.67 -9.05
N ARG A 167 17.30 -1.88 -10.10
CA ARG A 167 16.89 -0.81 -10.99
C ARG A 167 15.94 0.14 -10.26
N LEU A 168 16.28 1.43 -10.16
CA LEU A 168 15.50 2.43 -9.45
C LEU A 168 14.39 3.09 -10.30
N SER A 169 14.25 2.67 -11.57
CA SER A 169 13.14 3.10 -12.44
C SER A 169 11.89 2.24 -12.20
N GLY A 170 10.71 2.87 -12.27
CA GLY A 170 9.45 2.18 -12.03
C GLY A 170 9.04 2.17 -10.55
N LYS A 171 8.29 1.14 -10.15
CA LYS A 171 7.85 0.94 -8.76
C LYS A 171 8.50 -0.32 -8.19
N LEU A 172 8.96 -0.23 -6.95
CA LEU A 172 9.43 -1.35 -6.13
C LEU A 172 8.51 -1.50 -4.92
N SER A 173 8.37 -2.73 -4.45
CA SER A 173 7.57 -3.07 -3.25
C SER A 173 8.32 -4.01 -2.30
N GLY A 174 9.61 -4.21 -2.53
CA GLY A 174 10.49 -5.06 -1.74
C GLY A 174 11.78 -4.35 -1.36
N ASP A 175 12.50 -4.94 -0.42
CA ASP A 175 13.73 -4.42 0.16
C ASP A 175 14.81 -4.19 -0.91
N PHE A 176 15.59 -3.14 -0.72
CA PHE A 176 16.74 -2.83 -1.57
C PHE A 176 17.78 -2.01 -0.82
N THR A 177 18.96 -1.90 -1.42
CA THR A 177 20.04 -1.08 -0.88
C THR A 177 20.49 -0.07 -1.93
N PHE A 178 21.02 1.05 -1.45
CA PHE A 178 21.71 2.02 -2.30
C PHE A 178 22.85 2.70 -1.53
N THR A 179 23.84 3.17 -2.29
CA THR A 179 24.96 3.97 -1.80
C THR A 179 24.85 5.37 -2.39
N LEU A 180 24.94 6.39 -1.56
CA LEU A 180 25.01 7.78 -1.94
C LEU A 180 26.42 8.32 -1.67
N LYS A 181 27.07 8.90 -2.68
CA LYS A 181 28.35 9.62 -2.62
C LYS A 181 28.09 11.11 -2.81
N ARG A 182 28.54 11.91 -1.89
CA ARG A 182 28.44 13.38 -1.99
C ARG A 182 29.59 14.03 -2.71
#